data_e5e408bb2ce4ff0a9b71a32234adc2c6
#
_entry.id   e5e408bb2ce4ff0a9b71a32234adc2c6
#
_cell.length_a   1.000
_cell.length_b   1.000
_cell.length_c   1.000
_cell.angle_alpha   90.00
_cell.angle_beta   90.00
_cell.angle_gamma   90.00
#
_symmetry.space_group_name_H-M   'P 1'
#
loop_
_entity.id
_entity.type
_entity.pdbx_description
1 polymer ?
#
loop_
_entity_poly.entity_id
_entity_poly.type
_entity_poly.pdbx_seq_one_letter_code
_entity_poly.pdbx_strand_id
1 'polypeptide(L)'
;MKGSEKDQEHDQDHEHERKRVTARRAGVRFYLSMRYLVKARVKPGQEEPLRVAIEQDILGKGSIAGDEYQHDMQEARVDSAGVATWVETCFCDPPLEEERPYWEKYFELLSVKDAHSRRNCRHENATEPWACCDCDCTAKLEEKLSGQGESFLTKLRDSPS
;
A
#
# COMPACT_ATOMS: atom_id res chain seq x y z
N MET A 1 11.30 31.87 19.57
CA MET A 1 12.43 31.39 18.81
C MET A 1 12.55 29.87 18.79
N LYS A 2 12.49 29.27 19.94
CA LYS A 2 12.54 27.80 19.99
C LYS A 2 11.37 27.15 19.30
N GLY A 3 10.22 27.78 19.32
CA GLY A 3 9.05 27.28 18.62
C GLY A 3 9.20 27.29 17.11
N SER A 4 10.03 28.19 16.58
CA SER A 4 10.20 28.24 15.13
C SER A 4 10.99 27.06 14.59
N GLU A 5 11.88 26.48 15.37
CA GLU A 5 12.63 25.33 14.90
C GLU A 5 11.73 24.12 14.76
N LYS A 6 10.85 23.90 15.72
CA LYS A 6 9.87 22.82 15.63
C LYS A 6 8.93 23.03 14.46
N ASP A 7 8.50 24.26 14.28
CA ASP A 7 7.62 24.60 13.17
C ASP A 7 8.31 24.32 11.85
N GLN A 8 9.60 24.57 11.75
CA GLN A 8 10.34 24.32 10.54
C GLN A 8 10.42 22.85 10.18
N GLU A 9 10.68 21.99 11.16
CA GLU A 9 10.72 20.54 10.92
C GLU A 9 9.37 20.03 10.48
N HIS A 10 8.33 20.45 11.18
CA HIS A 10 6.97 20.06 10.84
C HIS A 10 6.60 20.57 9.44
N ASP A 11 6.99 21.77 9.12
CA ASP A 11 6.74 22.35 7.80
C ASP A 11 7.43 21.57 6.69
N GLN A 12 8.61 21.03 6.94
CA GLN A 12 9.33 20.25 5.93
C GLN A 12 8.56 18.98 5.56
N ASP A 13 8.03 18.28 6.53
CA ASP A 13 7.23 17.09 6.27
C ASP A 13 5.95 17.45 5.52
N HIS A 14 5.29 18.51 5.97
CA HIS A 14 4.08 18.99 5.29
C HIS A 14 4.39 19.47 3.89
N GLU A 15 5.52 20.10 3.70
CA GLU A 15 5.89 20.60 2.40
C GLU A 15 6.16 19.46 1.42
N HIS A 16 6.75 18.37 1.88
CA HIS A 16 6.96 17.20 1.05
C HIS A 16 5.63 16.65 0.54
N GLU A 17 4.65 16.52 1.40
CA GLU A 17 3.31 16.08 1.02
C GLU A 17 2.62 17.10 0.13
N ARG A 18 2.78 18.36 0.43
CA ARG A 18 2.19 19.42 -0.39
C ARG A 18 2.76 19.43 -1.80
N LYS A 19 4.04 19.13 -1.94
CA LYS A 19 4.64 19.05 -3.27
C LYS A 19 4.03 17.95 -4.09
N ARG A 20 3.78 16.81 -3.49
CA ARG A 20 3.09 15.71 -4.17
C ARG A 20 1.69 16.15 -4.60
N VAL A 21 0.96 16.75 -3.69
CA VAL A 21 -0.39 17.23 -3.97
C VAL A 21 -0.38 18.30 -5.04
N THR A 22 0.56 19.22 -4.97
CA THR A 22 0.67 20.30 -5.93
C THR A 22 0.97 19.78 -7.32
N ALA A 23 1.89 18.83 -7.44
CA ALA A 23 2.17 18.21 -8.72
C ALA A 23 0.93 17.52 -9.28
N ARG A 24 0.11 16.96 -8.41
CA ARG A 24 -1.12 16.28 -8.80
C ARG A 24 -2.23 17.26 -9.16
N ARG A 25 -2.19 18.48 -8.66
CA ARG A 25 -3.21 19.46 -8.99
C ARG A 25 -3.31 19.73 -10.47
N ALA A 26 -2.21 19.67 -11.17
CA ALA A 26 -2.25 19.84 -12.62
C ALA A 26 -3.14 18.82 -13.28
N GLY A 27 -3.21 17.62 -12.72
CA GLY A 27 -4.06 16.56 -13.20
C GLY A 27 -5.32 16.39 -12.40
N VAL A 28 -5.50 17.12 -11.33
CA VAL A 28 -6.70 17.23 -10.48
C VAL A 28 -7.15 15.94 -9.78
N ARG A 29 -7.13 14.82 -10.43
CA ARG A 29 -7.83 13.64 -9.92
C ARG A 29 -6.97 12.60 -9.23
N PHE A 30 -5.67 12.71 -9.23
CA PHE A 30 -4.94 11.58 -8.72
C PHE A 30 -4.85 11.50 -7.21
N TYR A 31 -5.03 12.53 -6.47
CA TYR A 31 -5.14 12.37 -5.04
C TYR A 31 -6.55 12.01 -4.60
N LEU A 32 -7.42 11.75 -5.55
CA LEU A 32 -8.75 11.23 -5.26
C LEU A 32 -8.71 9.76 -4.93
N SER A 33 -7.67 9.07 -5.34
CA SER A 33 -7.55 7.64 -5.10
C SER A 33 -6.27 7.38 -4.33
N MET A 34 -6.40 6.79 -3.17
CA MET A 34 -5.28 6.54 -2.27
C MET A 34 -5.17 5.10 -1.84
N ARG A 35 -6.17 4.29 -2.18
CA ARG A 35 -6.16 2.88 -1.92
C ARG A 35 -6.30 2.14 -3.21
N TYR A 36 -5.48 1.13 -3.36
CA TYR A 36 -5.41 0.37 -4.60
C TYR A 36 -5.61 -1.10 -4.31
N LEU A 37 -6.28 -1.77 -5.22
CA LEU A 37 -6.37 -3.22 -5.20
C LEU A 37 -5.24 -3.73 -6.07
N VAL A 38 -4.28 -4.37 -5.44
CA VAL A 38 -3.10 -4.89 -6.13
C VAL A 38 -3.29 -6.38 -6.37
N LYS A 39 -3.05 -6.82 -7.59
CA LYS A 39 -3.04 -8.22 -7.95
C LYS A 39 -1.66 -8.58 -8.45
N ALA A 40 -1.12 -9.69 -7.94
CA ALA A 40 0.24 -10.09 -8.24
C ALA A 40 0.39 -11.60 -8.14
N ARG A 41 1.43 -12.09 -8.75
CA ARG A 41 1.79 -13.51 -8.67
C ARG A 41 3.23 -13.60 -8.21
N VAL A 42 3.51 -14.52 -7.29
CA VAL A 42 4.88 -14.74 -6.83
C VAL A 42 5.71 -15.23 -8.01
N LYS A 43 6.86 -14.62 -8.20
CA LYS A 43 7.77 -15.03 -9.27
C LYS A 43 8.30 -16.44 -9.00
N PRO A 44 8.49 -17.23 -10.06
CA PRO A 44 9.05 -18.58 -9.88
C PRO A 44 10.36 -18.51 -9.09
N GLY A 45 10.46 -19.36 -8.08
CA GLY A 45 11.66 -19.43 -7.24
C GLY A 45 11.72 -18.38 -6.14
N GLN A 46 10.73 -17.49 -6.04
CA GLN A 46 10.73 -16.47 -5.00
C GLN A 46 9.82 -16.78 -3.82
N GLU A 47 9.17 -17.92 -3.82
CA GLU A 47 8.28 -18.31 -2.72
C GLU A 47 9.04 -18.39 -1.39
N GLU A 48 10.14 -19.11 -1.38
CA GLU A 48 10.94 -19.27 -0.18
C GLU A 48 11.57 -17.95 0.28
N PRO A 49 12.24 -17.18 -0.61
CA PRO A 49 12.76 -15.87 -0.19
C PRO A 49 11.68 -14.94 0.34
N LEU A 50 10.49 -14.94 -0.25
CA LEU A 50 9.39 -14.11 0.24
C LEU A 50 8.94 -14.55 1.62
N ARG A 51 8.78 -15.86 1.82
CA ARG A 51 8.38 -16.40 3.12
C ARG A 51 9.38 -16.01 4.20
N VAL A 52 10.67 -16.16 3.91
CA VAL A 52 11.74 -15.79 4.84
C VAL A 52 11.69 -14.29 5.16
N ALA A 53 11.49 -13.45 4.13
CA ALA A 53 11.43 -12.00 4.34
C ALA A 53 10.27 -11.61 5.25
N ILE A 54 9.12 -12.28 5.08
CA ILE A 54 7.96 -12.03 5.93
C ILE A 54 8.23 -12.50 7.36
N GLU A 55 8.75 -13.71 7.51
CA GLU A 55 8.98 -14.29 8.85
C GLU A 55 10.04 -13.53 9.62
N GLN A 56 11.04 -12.99 8.95
CA GLN A 56 12.10 -12.22 9.59
C GLN A 56 11.81 -10.73 9.67
N ASP A 57 10.63 -10.32 9.23
CA ASP A 57 10.19 -8.93 9.30
C ASP A 57 11.16 -7.98 8.58
N ILE A 58 11.64 -8.40 7.43
CA ILE A 58 12.53 -7.59 6.60
C ILE A 58 11.89 -7.16 5.28
N LEU A 59 10.67 -7.60 5.03
CA LEU A 59 9.96 -7.21 3.81
C LEU A 59 9.74 -5.70 3.81
N GLY A 60 10.11 -5.05 2.72
CA GLY A 60 9.96 -3.61 2.58
C GLY A 60 10.92 -2.78 3.41
N LYS A 61 11.94 -3.40 3.98
CA LYS A 61 12.91 -2.68 4.79
C LYS A 61 13.60 -1.61 3.96
N GLY A 62 13.58 -0.39 4.47
CA GLY A 62 14.13 0.76 3.76
C GLY A 62 13.08 1.55 3.01
N SER A 63 11.87 1.01 2.85
CA SER A 63 10.77 1.71 2.21
C SER A 63 10.15 2.74 3.15
N ILE A 64 9.61 3.80 2.57
CA ILE A 64 8.84 4.79 3.32
C ILE A 64 7.59 4.15 3.92
N ALA A 65 7.03 3.15 3.23
CA ALA A 65 5.82 2.48 3.70
C ALA A 65 6.04 1.61 4.93
N GLY A 66 7.29 1.24 5.21
CA GLY A 66 7.63 0.55 6.47
C GLY A 66 6.83 -0.72 6.70
N ASP A 67 6.08 -0.73 7.80
CA ASP A 67 5.35 -1.92 8.24
C ASP A 67 4.15 -2.28 7.39
N GLU A 68 3.76 -1.44 6.46
CA GLU A 68 2.61 -1.72 5.59
C GLU A 68 2.78 -2.99 4.79
N TYR A 69 4.00 -3.32 4.41
CA TYR A 69 4.25 -4.55 3.65
C TYR A 69 3.84 -5.80 4.42
N GLN A 70 4.16 -5.84 5.71
CA GLN A 70 3.78 -6.96 6.56
C GLN A 70 2.27 -7.03 6.71
N HIS A 71 1.63 -5.89 6.93
CA HIS A 71 0.19 -5.81 7.02
C HIS A 71 -0.47 -6.30 5.73
N ASP A 72 0.03 -5.83 4.60
CA ASP A 72 -0.52 -6.21 3.29
C ASP A 72 -0.45 -7.73 3.09
N MET A 73 0.67 -8.33 3.47
CA MET A 73 0.82 -9.77 3.34
C MET A 73 -0.09 -10.54 4.28
N GLN A 74 -0.30 -10.02 5.49
CA GLN A 74 -1.20 -10.64 6.45
C GLN A 74 -2.65 -10.64 5.97
N GLU A 75 -3.05 -9.59 5.26
CA GLU A 75 -4.42 -9.46 4.79
C GLU A 75 -4.62 -9.96 3.37
N ALA A 76 -3.56 -10.28 2.66
CA ALA A 76 -3.64 -10.73 1.28
C ALA A 76 -4.39 -12.04 1.13
N ARG A 77 -5.14 -12.15 0.04
CA ARG A 77 -5.88 -13.35 -0.32
C ARG A 77 -5.29 -13.90 -1.62
N VAL A 78 -5.45 -15.18 -1.82
CA VAL A 78 -4.95 -15.82 -3.05
C VAL A 78 -6.03 -16.72 -3.63
N ASP A 79 -6.16 -16.68 -4.96
CA ASP A 79 -7.14 -17.51 -5.64
C ASP A 79 -6.52 -18.83 -6.10
N SER A 80 -7.34 -19.68 -6.74
CA SER A 80 -6.89 -20.99 -7.22
C SER A 80 -5.86 -20.91 -8.32
N ALA A 81 -5.76 -19.77 -9.00
CA ALA A 81 -4.76 -19.56 -10.04
C ALA A 81 -3.43 -19.02 -9.50
N GLY A 82 -3.33 -18.83 -8.19
CA GLY A 82 -2.12 -18.34 -7.56
C GLY A 82 -1.98 -16.83 -7.60
N VAL A 83 -3.06 -16.11 -7.90
CA VAL A 83 -3.04 -14.65 -7.92
C VAL A 83 -3.35 -14.13 -6.53
N ALA A 84 -2.38 -13.43 -5.96
CA ALA A 84 -2.54 -12.76 -4.66
C ALA A 84 -3.16 -11.39 -4.86
N THR A 85 -4.02 -11.00 -3.92
CA THR A 85 -4.68 -9.70 -3.95
C THR A 85 -4.61 -9.06 -2.57
N TRP A 86 -4.26 -7.79 -2.53
CA TRP A 86 -4.27 -7.03 -1.27
C TRP A 86 -4.66 -5.58 -1.54
N VAL A 87 -4.98 -4.89 -0.45
CA VAL A 87 -5.32 -3.46 -0.49
C VAL A 87 -4.09 -2.69 -0.07
N GLU A 88 -3.64 -1.80 -0.91
CA GLU A 88 -2.45 -0.98 -0.64
C GLU A 88 -2.82 0.49 -0.53
N THR A 89 -2.30 1.16 0.49
CA THR A 89 -2.43 2.60 0.63
C THR A 89 -1.16 3.26 0.10
N CYS A 90 -1.31 4.17 -0.85
CA CYS A 90 -0.18 4.82 -1.47
C CYS A 90 -0.55 6.22 -1.94
N PHE A 91 0.35 7.15 -1.74
CA PHE A 91 0.18 8.53 -2.19
C PHE A 91 1.05 8.85 -3.40
N CYS A 92 1.73 7.86 -3.95
CA CYS A 92 2.65 8.07 -5.06
C CYS A 92 1.93 8.35 -6.37
N ASP A 93 2.61 9.05 -7.26
CA ASP A 93 2.15 9.31 -8.61
C ASP A 93 3.31 9.04 -9.57
N PRO A 94 3.27 7.99 -10.36
CA PRO A 94 2.18 7.01 -10.51
C PRO A 94 2.02 6.09 -9.28
N PRO A 95 0.90 5.38 -9.19
CA PRO A 95 0.65 4.52 -8.02
C PRO A 95 1.78 3.51 -7.80
N LEU A 96 2.13 3.33 -6.54
CA LEU A 96 3.14 2.38 -6.10
C LEU A 96 4.56 2.67 -6.60
N GLU A 97 4.85 3.90 -7.01
CA GLU A 97 6.17 4.23 -7.52
C GLU A 97 7.27 3.88 -6.53
N GLU A 98 7.07 4.22 -5.27
CA GLU A 98 8.05 3.95 -4.22
C GLU A 98 8.07 2.46 -3.85
N GLU A 99 6.91 1.85 -3.80
CA GLU A 99 6.76 0.47 -3.34
C GLU A 99 7.13 -0.58 -4.38
N ARG A 100 7.01 -0.24 -5.68
CA ARG A 100 7.23 -1.21 -6.75
C ARG A 100 8.53 -2.00 -6.64
N PRO A 101 9.70 -1.37 -6.43
CA PRO A 101 10.95 -2.15 -6.38
C PRO A 101 10.95 -3.19 -5.28
N TYR A 102 10.29 -2.92 -4.17
CA TYR A 102 10.22 -3.86 -3.05
C TYR A 102 9.31 -5.04 -3.36
N TRP A 103 8.15 -4.76 -3.97
CA TRP A 103 7.23 -5.81 -4.37
C TRP A 103 7.77 -6.64 -5.52
N GLU A 104 8.36 -5.99 -6.51
CA GLU A 104 8.82 -6.66 -7.72
C GLU A 104 10.03 -7.56 -7.50
N LYS A 105 10.65 -7.46 -6.35
CA LYS A 105 11.67 -8.41 -5.95
C LYS A 105 11.09 -9.83 -5.84
N TYR A 106 9.85 -9.93 -5.43
CA TYR A 106 9.20 -11.22 -5.17
C TYR A 106 8.02 -11.51 -6.06
N PHE A 107 7.38 -10.48 -6.59
CA PHE A 107 6.12 -10.61 -7.32
C PHE A 107 6.22 -10.06 -8.72
N GLU A 108 5.41 -10.66 -9.59
CA GLU A 108 5.02 -10.00 -10.84
C GLU A 108 3.72 -9.27 -10.57
N LEU A 109 3.72 -7.95 -10.68
CA LEU A 109 2.52 -7.16 -10.45
C LEU A 109 1.64 -7.24 -11.69
N LEU A 110 0.42 -7.74 -11.53
CA LEU A 110 -0.50 -7.96 -12.64
C LEU A 110 -1.43 -6.79 -12.86
N SER A 111 -1.92 -6.18 -11.77
CA SER A 111 -2.75 -4.98 -11.89
C SER A 111 -2.73 -4.18 -10.60
N VAL A 112 -2.90 -2.87 -10.76
CA VAL A 112 -3.03 -1.92 -9.66
C VAL A 112 -4.22 -1.05 -10.01
N LYS A 113 -5.34 -1.25 -9.32
CA LYS A 113 -6.58 -0.54 -9.63
C LYS A 113 -7.03 0.31 -8.45
N ASP A 114 -7.64 1.44 -8.74
CA ASP A 114 -8.24 2.27 -7.72
C ASP A 114 -9.30 1.47 -6.97
N ALA A 115 -9.16 1.39 -5.66
CA ALA A 115 -10.10 0.65 -4.82
C ALA A 115 -11.01 1.59 -4.03
N HIS A 116 -10.55 2.81 -3.77
CA HIS A 116 -11.32 3.77 -2.99
C HIS A 116 -10.88 5.18 -3.34
N SER A 117 -11.81 6.00 -3.75
CA SER A 117 -11.56 7.40 -4.06
C SER A 117 -11.75 8.24 -2.80
N ARG A 118 -10.79 9.10 -2.53
CA ARG A 118 -10.91 10.06 -1.45
C ARG A 118 -12.17 10.90 -1.57
N ARG A 119 -12.56 11.23 -2.78
CA ARG A 119 -13.77 12.01 -3.03
C ARG A 119 -15.02 11.34 -2.47
N ASN A 120 -15.05 10.02 -2.50
CA ASN A 120 -16.20 9.25 -2.04
C ASN A 120 -16.07 8.80 -0.60
N CYS A 121 -15.01 9.18 0.09
CA CYS A 121 -14.81 8.81 1.47
C CYS A 121 -15.68 9.65 2.39
N ARG A 122 -16.48 9.00 3.21
CA ARG A 122 -17.34 9.70 4.17
C ARG A 122 -16.59 10.43 5.27
N HIS A 123 -15.30 10.12 5.41
CA HIS A 123 -14.42 10.78 6.38
C HIS A 123 -13.59 11.88 5.74
N GLU A 124 -13.85 12.18 4.48
CA GLU A 124 -13.10 13.22 3.77
C GLU A 124 -13.40 14.59 4.34
N ASN A 125 -12.35 15.31 4.69
CA ASN A 125 -12.48 16.66 5.24
C ASN A 125 -12.07 17.74 4.25
N ALA A 126 -11.75 17.38 3.02
CA ALA A 126 -11.38 18.28 1.93
C ALA A 126 -10.13 19.10 2.20
N THR A 127 -9.35 18.76 3.21
CA THR A 127 -8.17 19.55 3.58
C THR A 127 -6.87 18.89 3.13
N GLU A 128 -6.60 17.68 3.54
CA GLU A 128 -5.29 17.05 3.36
C GLU A 128 -5.40 15.69 2.70
N PRO A 129 -4.49 15.36 1.77
CA PRO A 129 -4.56 14.08 1.06
C PRO A 129 -4.42 12.87 1.97
N TRP A 130 -3.65 13.02 3.05
CA TRP A 130 -3.42 11.92 3.97
C TRP A 130 -4.55 11.74 4.99
N ALA A 131 -5.50 12.67 5.05
CA ALA A 131 -6.60 12.58 6.01
C ALA A 131 -7.36 11.27 5.89
N CYS A 132 -7.45 10.74 4.69
CA CYS A 132 -8.15 9.49 4.46
C CYS A 132 -7.44 8.28 5.10
N CYS A 133 -6.19 8.39 5.47
CA CYS A 133 -5.47 7.32 6.13
C CYS A 133 -5.98 7.05 7.54
N ASP A 134 -6.60 8.05 8.16
CA ASP A 134 -7.07 7.94 9.53
C ASP A 134 -8.49 7.36 9.62
N CYS A 135 -9.10 7.04 8.51
CA CYS A 135 -10.43 6.46 8.49
C CYS A 135 -10.37 4.94 8.42
N ASP A 136 -11.51 4.29 8.52
CA ASP A 136 -11.60 2.83 8.51
C ASP A 136 -11.76 2.24 7.11
N CYS A 137 -11.49 3.02 6.07
CA CYS A 137 -11.72 2.59 4.68
C CYS A 137 -10.86 1.40 4.28
N THR A 138 -9.59 1.37 4.71
CA THR A 138 -8.73 0.23 4.42
C THR A 138 -9.28 -1.03 5.06
N ALA A 139 -9.65 -0.95 6.33
CA ALA A 139 -10.19 -2.10 7.06
C ALA A 139 -11.46 -2.64 6.41
N LYS A 140 -12.32 -1.76 5.91
CA LYS A 140 -13.55 -2.17 5.24
C LYS A 140 -13.27 -2.87 3.92
N LEU A 141 -12.31 -2.38 3.16
CA LEU A 141 -11.91 -3.03 1.92
C LEU A 141 -11.29 -4.39 2.19
N GLU A 142 -10.48 -4.49 3.23
CA GLU A 142 -9.86 -5.75 3.61
C GLU A 142 -10.88 -6.75 4.13
N GLU A 143 -11.89 -6.28 4.86
CA GLU A 143 -12.98 -7.14 5.30
C GLU A 143 -13.73 -7.73 4.10
N LYS A 144 -14.01 -6.90 3.12
CA LYS A 144 -14.66 -7.37 1.89
C LYS A 144 -13.76 -8.37 1.17
N LEU A 145 -12.47 -8.11 1.12
CA LEU A 145 -11.50 -8.99 0.46
C LEU A 145 -11.40 -10.33 1.20
N SER A 146 -11.55 -10.34 2.51
CA SER A 146 -11.39 -11.54 3.33
C SER A 146 -12.38 -12.65 2.96
N GLY A 147 -13.47 -12.31 2.28
CA GLY A 147 -14.43 -13.31 1.80
C GLY A 147 -14.02 -14.00 0.51
N GLN A 148 -12.88 -13.64 -0.06
CA GLN A 148 -12.42 -14.17 -1.34
C GLN A 148 -11.23 -15.10 -1.14
N GLY A 149 -11.13 -16.14 -1.97
CA GLY A 149 -9.98 -17.04 -1.97
C GLY A 149 -9.63 -17.59 -0.60
N GLU A 150 -8.34 -17.76 -0.39
CA GLU A 150 -7.79 -18.21 0.90
C GLU A 150 -6.67 -17.29 1.34
N SER A 151 -6.22 -17.47 2.59
CA SER A 151 -5.12 -16.66 3.12
C SER A 151 -3.85 -16.88 2.31
N PHE A 152 -3.28 -15.78 1.83
CA PHE A 152 -2.03 -15.86 1.09
C PHE A 152 -0.89 -16.41 1.96
N LEU A 153 -0.78 -15.94 3.19
CA LEU A 153 0.28 -16.42 4.10
C LEU A 153 0.17 -17.89 4.39
N THR A 154 -1.05 -18.38 4.63
CA THR A 154 -1.26 -19.81 4.88
C THR A 154 -0.80 -20.61 3.69
N LYS A 155 -1.21 -20.21 2.50
CA LYS A 155 -0.81 -20.91 1.30
C LYS A 155 0.68 -20.86 1.05
N LEU A 156 1.31 -19.71 1.31
CA LEU A 156 2.74 -19.56 1.13
C LEU A 156 3.53 -20.46 2.07
N ARG A 157 3.09 -20.58 3.32
CA ARG A 157 3.71 -21.47 4.31
C ARG A 157 3.56 -22.93 3.95
N ASP A 158 2.45 -23.29 3.34
CA ASP A 158 2.15 -24.67 2.95
C ASP A 158 2.79 -25.04 1.62
N SER A 159 3.36 -24.08 0.89
CA SER A 159 4.00 -24.37 -0.39
C SER A 159 5.30 -25.15 -0.17
N PRO A 160 5.54 -26.17 -1.00
CA PRO A 160 6.83 -26.89 -0.91
C PRO A 160 7.96 -25.97 -1.35
N SER A 161 9.07 -26.02 -0.63
CA SER A 161 10.26 -25.24 -0.98
C SER A 161 11.05 -25.89 -2.09
#